data_ed0507588133e807bf276a4292a90e64
#
_entry.id   ed0507588133e807bf276a4292a90e64
#
_cell.length_a   1.000
_cell.length_b   1.000
_cell.length_c   1.000
_cell.angle_alpha   90.00
_cell.angle_beta   90.00
_cell.angle_gamma   90.00
#
_symmetry.space_group_name_H-M   'P 1'
#
loop_
_entity.id
_entity.type
_entity.pdbx_description
1 polymer ?
#
loop_
_entity_poly.entity_id
_entity_poly.type
_entity_poly.pdbx_seq_one_letter_code
_entity_poly.pdbx_strand_id
1 'polypeptide(L)'
;MKDETKSSPSAPVGSADDALARAFEELLQGPLPHQGPAPAAGGAGSCPAPDGWARLASGEARPAETDTLLSHAAACAGCAARLRQGLRLFSEEPSAEEIDETAKLASASADWQRQMAVELARTPHKPARQRAKRNYVWAGVGLAAMLTLAVGLSLWWQQQHTPERLLAEAYTRSRSFDLRMPGAGFAAVTPEMHLRGRGGSRKPASLIDARTAIEHHLESAPEDPHWLQLEARADVMEERFDPAIEVLGRLLAAGPVTSSLLVDNAAAYFERGTATGSENDRAMALDSLRRADELAPGDPVVLFNEAIAMEDRGQVINAVETWNRYLRFERDPRWLAEGRRRLETLEQKLNQMKTHQGRIEQLPAPPETMRAPGAGPAHG
;
A
#
# COMPACT_ATOMS: atom_id res chain seq x y z
N MET A 1 45.96 35.04 49.28
CA MET A 1 45.38 36.14 48.52
C MET A 1 45.72 35.86 47.06
N LYS A 2 44.81 35.23 46.35
CA LYS A 2 44.82 35.06 44.88
C LYS A 2 43.39 35.24 44.42
N ASP A 3 43.16 36.31 43.69
CA ASP A 3 41.89 36.58 42.98
C ASP A 3 41.71 35.57 41.85
N GLU A 4 40.62 34.82 41.86
CA GLU A 4 40.14 34.06 40.73
C GLU A 4 39.01 34.83 40.04
N THR A 5 39.36 35.50 38.99
CA THR A 5 38.41 36.10 38.04
C THR A 5 37.68 35.03 37.26
N LYS A 6 36.39 34.90 37.54
CA LYS A 6 35.46 34.01 36.93
C LYS A 6 35.13 34.50 35.52
N SER A 7 35.74 33.92 34.46
CA SER A 7 35.38 34.09 33.07
C SER A 7 34.05 33.38 32.79
N SER A 8 33.02 34.10 32.41
CA SER A 8 31.79 33.57 31.82
C SER A 8 32.10 33.09 30.38
N PRO A 9 31.62 31.92 29.97
CA PRO A 9 31.72 31.51 28.57
C PRO A 9 30.71 32.27 27.72
N SER A 10 31.21 33.01 26.75
CA SER A 10 30.43 33.58 25.64
C SER A 10 29.75 32.47 24.85
N ALA A 11 28.43 32.56 24.71
CA ALA A 11 27.64 31.70 23.83
C ALA A 11 28.09 31.88 22.38
N PRO A 12 28.20 30.82 21.58
CA PRO A 12 28.51 30.95 20.16
C PRO A 12 27.33 31.63 19.45
N VAL A 13 27.61 32.73 18.80
CA VAL A 13 26.71 33.41 17.85
C VAL A 13 26.57 32.43 16.67
N GLY A 14 25.50 31.63 16.67
CA GLY A 14 25.13 30.82 15.48
C GLY A 14 24.87 31.78 14.31
N SER A 15 25.44 31.48 13.16
CA SER A 15 25.25 32.27 11.96
C SER A 15 23.76 32.30 11.57
N ALA A 16 23.33 33.36 10.88
CA ALA A 16 21.95 33.44 10.38
C ALA A 16 21.57 32.20 9.55
N ASP A 17 22.56 31.58 8.90
CA ASP A 17 22.42 30.34 8.14
C ASP A 17 22.07 29.14 9.01
N ASP A 18 22.62 29.02 10.23
CA ASP A 18 22.28 27.93 11.17
C ASP A 18 20.86 28.07 11.79
N ALA A 19 20.39 29.31 11.89
CA ALA A 19 19.02 29.58 12.35
C ALA A 19 18.02 29.28 11.22
N LEU A 20 18.37 29.62 9.98
CA LEU A 20 17.59 29.32 8.80
C LEU A 20 17.51 27.79 8.54
N ALA A 21 18.65 27.09 8.67
CA ALA A 21 18.71 25.64 8.51
C ALA A 21 17.84 24.92 9.56
N ARG A 22 17.86 25.35 10.81
CA ARG A 22 17.00 24.78 11.87
C ARG A 22 15.52 25.05 11.65
N ALA A 23 15.13 26.27 11.28
CA ALA A 23 13.76 26.60 10.95
C ALA A 23 13.24 25.80 9.73
N PHE A 24 14.15 25.48 8.82
CA PHE A 24 13.89 24.68 7.64
C PHE A 24 13.67 23.19 7.97
N GLU A 25 14.49 22.65 8.87
CA GLU A 25 14.38 21.28 9.35
C GLU A 25 13.10 21.07 10.18
N GLU A 26 12.71 22.06 10.96
CA GLU A 26 11.46 22.07 11.74
C GLU A 26 10.21 22.13 10.83
N LEU A 27 10.30 22.84 9.71
CA LEU A 27 9.25 22.89 8.68
C LEU A 27 9.09 21.56 7.90
N LEU A 28 10.18 20.81 7.76
CA LEU A 28 10.18 19.50 7.08
C LEU A 28 9.70 18.35 7.99
N GLN A 29 9.88 18.48 9.33
CA GLN A 29 9.57 17.44 10.31
C GLN A 29 8.27 17.70 11.07
N GLY A 30 7.64 18.87 10.94
CA GLY A 30 6.41 19.22 11.61
C GLY A 30 5.22 18.39 11.11
N PRO A 31 4.30 17.96 12.00
CA PRO A 31 3.06 17.33 11.59
C PRO A 31 2.27 18.29 10.69
N LEU A 32 1.66 17.74 9.64
CA LEU A 32 0.75 18.49 8.77
C LEU A 32 -0.30 19.20 9.65
N PRO A 33 -0.52 20.52 9.53
CA PRO A 33 -1.61 21.16 10.22
C PRO A 33 -2.91 20.44 9.80
N HIS A 34 -3.63 19.91 10.79
CA HIS A 34 -4.94 19.32 10.60
C HIS A 34 -5.79 20.27 9.75
N GLN A 35 -6.45 19.74 8.74
CA GLN A 35 -7.37 20.45 7.88
C GLN A 35 -8.55 20.90 8.75
N GLY A 36 -8.41 22.07 9.39
CA GLY A 36 -9.57 22.82 9.83
C GLY A 36 -10.29 23.34 8.60
N PRO A 37 -11.62 23.62 8.69
CA PRO A 37 -12.37 24.21 7.59
C PRO A 37 -11.59 25.41 7.06
N ALA A 38 -11.45 25.50 5.73
CA ALA A 38 -10.73 26.57 5.06
C ALA A 38 -11.13 27.92 5.69
N PRO A 39 -10.21 28.72 6.24
CA PRO A 39 -10.58 30.03 6.73
C PRO A 39 -11.20 30.78 5.55
N ALA A 40 -12.43 31.24 5.76
CA ALA A 40 -13.17 32.07 4.81
C ALA A 40 -12.24 33.15 4.27
N ALA A 41 -12.27 33.36 2.97
CA ALA A 41 -11.50 34.36 2.24
C ALA A 41 -11.63 35.73 2.90
N GLY A 42 -10.75 36.03 3.82
CA GLY A 42 -10.69 37.29 4.57
C GLY A 42 -9.26 37.78 4.63
N GLY A 43 -8.91 38.70 3.78
CA GLY A 43 -7.61 39.37 3.73
C GLY A 43 -6.92 39.14 2.39
N ALA A 44 -7.17 40.04 1.46
CA ALA A 44 -6.61 40.09 0.11
C ALA A 44 -5.10 40.35 0.13
N GLY A 45 -4.32 39.29 0.28
CA GLY A 45 -2.97 39.21 -0.22
C GLY A 45 -2.96 38.15 -1.29
N SER A 46 -2.89 38.51 -2.56
CA SER A 46 -2.69 37.55 -3.65
C SER A 46 -1.44 36.70 -3.36
N CYS A 47 -1.55 35.38 -3.50
CA CYS A 47 -0.39 34.51 -3.36
C CYS A 47 0.75 35.01 -4.25
N PRO A 48 2.01 34.96 -3.77
CA PRO A 48 3.19 35.37 -4.55
C PRO A 48 3.22 34.63 -5.89
N ALA A 49 3.72 35.36 -6.92
CA ALA A 49 3.86 34.81 -8.25
C ALA A 49 4.80 33.59 -8.25
N PRO A 50 4.57 32.61 -9.17
CA PRO A 50 5.39 31.39 -9.27
C PRO A 50 6.89 31.66 -9.39
N ASP A 51 7.27 32.73 -10.04
CA ASP A 51 8.69 33.14 -10.25
C ASP A 51 9.42 33.46 -8.94
N GLY A 52 8.71 33.98 -7.93
CA GLY A 52 9.28 34.23 -6.61
C GLY A 52 9.67 32.90 -5.92
N TRP A 53 8.83 31.87 -6.01
CA TRP A 53 9.10 30.56 -5.45
C TRP A 53 10.23 29.84 -6.18
N ALA A 54 10.35 30.04 -7.51
CA ALA A 54 11.45 29.48 -8.29
C ALA A 54 12.79 30.10 -7.86
N ARG A 55 12.86 31.42 -7.72
CA ARG A 55 14.09 32.12 -7.23
C ARG A 55 14.44 31.72 -5.79
N LEU A 56 13.45 31.50 -4.94
CA LEU A 56 13.70 31.01 -3.57
C LEU A 56 14.30 29.63 -3.59
N ALA A 57 13.74 28.70 -4.40
CA ALA A 57 14.21 27.33 -4.50
C ALA A 57 15.62 27.23 -5.14
N SER A 58 15.96 28.12 -6.10
CA SER A 58 17.29 28.16 -6.72
C SER A 58 18.33 28.93 -5.91
N GLY A 59 17.95 29.54 -4.77
CA GLY A 59 18.85 30.37 -3.96
C GLY A 59 19.12 31.77 -4.51
N GLU A 60 18.38 32.21 -5.53
CA GLU A 60 18.54 33.51 -6.20
C GLU A 60 17.65 34.62 -5.59
N ALA A 61 16.79 34.28 -4.64
CA ALA A 61 15.92 35.24 -3.96
C ALA A 61 16.74 36.16 -3.03
N ARG A 62 16.40 37.47 -3.05
CA ARG A 62 17.03 38.44 -2.14
C ARG A 62 16.55 38.19 -0.70
N PRO A 63 17.35 38.52 0.34
CA PRO A 63 16.99 38.27 1.74
C PRO A 63 15.61 38.80 2.13
N ALA A 64 15.26 40.02 1.76
CA ALA A 64 13.93 40.60 2.05
C ALA A 64 12.79 39.94 1.30
N GLU A 65 13.05 39.39 0.12
CA GLU A 65 12.07 38.61 -0.66
C GLU A 65 11.89 37.20 -0.04
N THR A 66 12.99 36.60 0.42
CA THR A 66 12.99 35.32 1.15
C THR A 66 12.12 35.39 2.39
N ASP A 67 12.30 36.38 3.25
CA ASP A 67 11.51 36.58 4.47
C ASP A 67 10.02 36.75 4.17
N THR A 68 9.68 37.48 3.12
CA THR A 68 8.29 37.71 2.70
C THR A 68 7.65 36.41 2.22
N LEU A 69 8.36 35.61 1.39
CA LEU A 69 7.87 34.34 0.85
C LEU A 69 7.73 33.30 1.94
N LEU A 70 8.70 33.18 2.85
CA LEU A 70 8.64 32.23 3.97
C LEU A 70 7.52 32.59 4.96
N SER A 71 7.33 33.87 5.28
CA SER A 71 6.23 34.34 6.12
C SER A 71 4.87 34.03 5.50
N HIS A 72 4.74 34.19 4.18
CA HIS A 72 3.53 33.82 3.45
C HIS A 72 3.33 32.29 3.44
N ALA A 73 4.38 31.50 3.23
CA ALA A 73 4.30 30.02 3.28
C ALA A 73 3.87 29.52 4.67
N ALA A 74 4.34 30.15 5.74
CA ALA A 74 3.91 29.82 7.11
C ALA A 74 2.41 30.06 7.35
N ALA A 75 1.80 31.02 6.62
CA ALA A 75 0.40 31.38 6.76
C ALA A 75 -0.52 30.74 5.69
N CYS A 76 0.03 30.15 4.63
CA CYS A 76 -0.72 29.63 3.48
C CYS A 76 -0.34 28.19 3.15
N ALA A 77 -1.20 27.23 3.47
CA ALA A 77 -0.95 25.81 3.26
C ALA A 77 -0.64 25.43 1.79
N GLY A 78 -1.30 26.08 0.82
CA GLY A 78 -1.05 25.87 -0.61
C GLY A 78 0.36 26.31 -1.05
N CYS A 79 0.86 27.44 -0.53
CA CYS A 79 2.20 27.92 -0.83
C CYS A 79 3.27 27.09 -0.10
N ALA A 80 3.02 26.66 1.13
CA ALA A 80 3.88 25.73 1.86
C ALA A 80 4.06 24.40 1.13
N ALA A 81 2.98 23.85 0.56
CA ALA A 81 3.05 22.60 -0.22
C ALA A 81 3.91 22.78 -1.50
N ARG A 82 3.74 23.89 -2.22
CA ARG A 82 4.54 24.18 -3.41
C ARG A 82 6.02 24.37 -3.10
N LEU A 83 6.33 25.06 -1.99
CA LEU A 83 7.72 25.24 -1.55
C LEU A 83 8.36 23.89 -1.23
N ARG A 84 7.69 23.03 -0.45
CA ARG A 84 8.20 21.68 -0.15
C ARG A 84 8.42 20.82 -1.40
N GLN A 85 7.52 20.90 -2.37
CA GLN A 85 7.65 20.18 -3.64
C GLN A 85 8.86 20.69 -4.44
N GLY A 86 9.05 22.03 -4.52
CA GLY A 86 10.21 22.65 -5.18
C GLY A 86 11.52 22.21 -4.54
N LEU A 87 11.60 22.24 -3.20
CA LEU A 87 12.81 21.87 -2.48
C LEU A 87 13.20 20.39 -2.64
N ARG A 88 12.24 19.49 -2.73
CA ARG A 88 12.53 18.07 -3.03
C ARG A 88 13.20 17.87 -4.38
N LEU A 89 12.82 18.66 -5.39
CA LEU A 89 13.42 18.60 -6.73
C LEU A 89 14.88 19.13 -6.75
N PHE A 90 15.26 19.99 -5.79
CA PHE A 90 16.62 20.55 -5.70
C PHE A 90 17.50 19.86 -4.65
N SER A 91 16.95 18.92 -3.85
CA SER A 91 17.71 18.21 -2.83
C SER A 91 18.40 16.92 -3.34
N GLU A 92 18.08 16.48 -4.54
CA GLU A 92 18.80 15.38 -5.18
C GLU A 92 20.06 15.95 -5.85
N GLU A 93 21.24 15.48 -5.45
CA GLU A 93 22.48 15.81 -6.17
C GLU A 93 22.39 15.29 -7.61
N PRO A 94 22.55 16.17 -8.60
CA PRO A 94 22.47 15.76 -10.00
C PRO A 94 23.57 14.75 -10.31
N SER A 95 23.22 13.68 -11.01
CA SER A 95 24.17 12.67 -11.46
C SER A 95 25.22 13.28 -12.43
N ALA A 96 26.38 12.67 -12.55
CA ALA A 96 27.41 13.12 -13.49
C ALA A 96 26.90 13.18 -14.95
N GLU A 97 25.93 12.32 -15.29
CA GLU A 97 25.29 12.27 -16.61
C GLU A 97 24.33 13.45 -16.83
N GLU A 98 23.56 13.83 -15.80
CA GLU A 98 22.68 15.01 -15.84
C GLU A 98 23.47 16.34 -15.89
N ILE A 99 24.62 16.39 -15.23
CA ILE A 99 25.53 17.56 -15.31
C ILE A 99 26.09 17.71 -16.72
N ASP A 100 26.48 16.60 -17.37
CA ASP A 100 27.02 16.62 -18.74
C ASP A 100 25.92 16.94 -19.78
N GLU A 101 24.69 16.43 -19.60
CA GLU A 101 23.54 16.79 -20.45
C GLU A 101 23.12 18.25 -20.28
N THR A 102 23.05 18.76 -19.04
CA THR A 102 22.73 20.19 -18.81
C THR A 102 23.79 21.11 -19.35
N ALA A 103 25.07 20.74 -19.29
CA ALA A 103 26.16 21.48 -19.92
C ALA A 103 26.06 21.49 -21.46
N LYS A 104 25.70 20.36 -22.07
CA LYS A 104 25.43 20.27 -23.52
C LYS A 104 24.23 21.10 -23.93
N LEU A 105 23.13 21.08 -23.18
CA LEU A 105 21.93 21.89 -23.42
C LEU A 105 22.22 23.39 -23.26
N ALA A 106 22.98 23.78 -22.24
CA ALA A 106 23.37 25.16 -22.02
C ALA A 106 24.28 25.71 -23.16
N SER A 107 25.21 24.90 -23.66
CA SER A 107 26.06 25.28 -24.81
C SER A 107 25.26 25.31 -26.12
N ALA A 108 24.32 24.34 -26.33
CA ALA A 108 23.43 24.32 -27.50
C ALA A 108 22.43 25.48 -27.48
N SER A 109 21.93 25.90 -26.30
CA SER A 109 20.97 27.00 -26.21
C SER A 109 21.52 28.34 -26.63
N ALA A 110 22.80 28.63 -26.36
CA ALA A 110 23.46 29.91 -26.74
C ALA A 110 23.67 30.01 -28.26
N ASP A 111 23.98 28.93 -28.93
CA ASP A 111 24.10 28.89 -30.39
C ASP A 111 22.73 28.85 -31.08
N TRP A 112 21.79 28.11 -30.51
CA TRP A 112 20.41 28.10 -30.99
C TRP A 112 19.74 29.47 -30.84
N GLN A 113 19.92 30.16 -29.74
CA GLN A 113 19.43 31.55 -29.55
C GLN A 113 20.03 32.52 -30.57
N ARG A 114 21.32 32.41 -30.86
CA ARG A 114 21.98 33.22 -31.90
C ARG A 114 21.47 32.89 -33.30
N GLN A 115 21.31 31.62 -33.65
CA GLN A 115 20.76 31.19 -34.91
C GLN A 115 19.30 31.62 -35.08
N MET A 116 18.49 31.46 -34.02
CA MET A 116 17.08 31.86 -34.02
C MET A 116 16.94 33.40 -34.17
N ALA A 117 17.77 34.18 -33.48
CA ALA A 117 17.78 35.62 -33.59
C ALA A 117 18.13 36.10 -35.03
N VAL A 118 19.08 35.43 -35.68
CA VAL A 118 19.47 35.71 -37.08
C VAL A 118 18.36 35.30 -38.03
N GLU A 119 17.68 34.15 -37.80
CA GLU A 119 16.56 33.66 -38.63
C GLU A 119 15.33 34.57 -38.51
N LEU A 120 14.98 35.01 -37.28
CA LEU A 120 13.91 35.98 -37.05
C LEU A 120 14.17 37.34 -37.67
N ALA A 121 15.44 37.80 -37.71
CA ALA A 121 15.84 39.06 -38.37
C ALA A 121 15.78 38.96 -39.90
N ARG A 122 15.87 37.75 -40.47
CA ARG A 122 15.83 37.51 -41.93
C ARG A 122 14.41 37.30 -42.47
N THR A 123 13.40 37.05 -41.64
CA THR A 123 12.02 36.80 -42.11
C THR A 123 11.30 38.13 -42.40
N PRO A 124 10.95 38.44 -43.66
CA PRO A 124 10.19 39.63 -44.00
C PRO A 124 8.77 39.53 -43.42
N HIS A 125 8.37 40.53 -42.66
CA HIS A 125 7.03 40.64 -42.09
C HIS A 125 5.97 40.71 -43.14
N LYS A 126 5.30 39.59 -43.42
CA LYS A 126 4.04 39.57 -44.20
C LYS A 126 2.86 39.94 -43.32
N PRO A 127 1.91 40.78 -43.78
CA PRO A 127 0.85 41.30 -42.92
C PRO A 127 -0.04 40.21 -42.33
N ALA A 128 -0.26 40.30 -41.05
CA ALA A 128 -0.81 39.29 -40.11
C ALA A 128 -2.31 38.90 -40.27
N ARG A 129 -3.02 39.44 -41.27
CA ARG A 129 -4.50 39.34 -41.28
C ARG A 129 -5.11 38.02 -41.80
N GLN A 130 -4.38 37.15 -42.48
CA GLN A 130 -4.93 35.86 -42.97
C GLN A 130 -4.47 34.62 -42.19
N ARG A 131 -3.44 34.72 -41.33
CA ARG A 131 -2.95 33.58 -40.53
C ARG A 131 -3.71 33.35 -39.21
N ALA A 132 -4.42 34.36 -38.71
CA ALA A 132 -5.11 34.27 -37.42
C ALA A 132 -6.17 33.17 -37.37
N LYS A 133 -7.00 33.00 -38.40
CA LYS A 133 -8.07 31.99 -38.35
C LYS A 133 -7.56 30.55 -38.38
N ARG A 134 -6.41 30.25 -39.04
CA ARG A 134 -5.85 28.91 -39.11
C ARG A 134 -5.09 28.50 -37.86
N ASN A 135 -4.52 29.46 -37.17
CA ASN A 135 -3.79 29.20 -35.89
C ASN A 135 -4.76 28.92 -34.74
N TYR A 136 -5.95 29.54 -34.71
CA TYR A 136 -6.96 29.24 -33.69
C TYR A 136 -7.49 27.81 -33.77
N VAL A 137 -7.61 27.22 -34.99
CA VAL A 137 -8.03 25.84 -35.17
C VAL A 137 -6.95 24.88 -34.64
N TRP A 138 -5.68 25.13 -34.94
CA TRP A 138 -4.57 24.30 -34.44
C TRP A 138 -4.30 24.50 -32.94
N ALA A 139 -4.50 25.70 -32.41
CA ALA A 139 -4.45 25.96 -30.98
C ALA A 139 -5.60 25.26 -30.25
N GLY A 140 -6.80 25.23 -30.83
CA GLY A 140 -7.95 24.49 -30.28
C GLY A 140 -7.74 22.97 -30.29
N VAL A 141 -7.18 22.42 -31.38
CA VAL A 141 -6.81 21.00 -31.48
C VAL A 141 -5.71 20.65 -30.48
N GLY A 142 -4.69 21.50 -30.32
CA GLY A 142 -3.63 21.30 -29.33
C GLY A 142 -4.15 21.32 -27.90
N LEU A 143 -5.05 22.27 -27.57
CA LEU A 143 -5.69 22.34 -26.26
C LEU A 143 -6.58 21.13 -25.98
N ALA A 144 -7.38 20.69 -26.96
CA ALA A 144 -8.20 19.49 -26.85
C ALA A 144 -7.35 18.24 -26.64
N ALA A 145 -6.25 18.08 -27.40
CA ALA A 145 -5.30 16.98 -27.22
C ALA A 145 -4.63 17.00 -25.84
N MET A 146 -4.23 18.14 -25.32
CA MET A 146 -3.68 18.25 -23.95
C MET A 146 -4.72 17.94 -22.88
N LEU A 147 -5.97 18.37 -23.05
CA LEU A 147 -7.05 18.05 -22.13
C LEU A 147 -7.38 16.55 -22.13
N THR A 148 -7.46 15.92 -23.31
CA THR A 148 -7.68 14.48 -23.42
C THR A 148 -6.52 13.68 -22.80
N LEU A 149 -5.29 14.12 -23.01
CA LEU A 149 -4.10 13.49 -22.42
C LEU A 149 -4.06 13.69 -20.90
N ALA A 150 -4.40 14.88 -20.41
CA ALA A 150 -4.50 15.16 -18.97
C ALA A 150 -5.61 14.34 -18.30
N VAL A 151 -6.78 14.25 -18.94
CA VAL A 151 -7.89 13.39 -18.45
C VAL A 151 -7.48 11.92 -18.52
N GLY A 152 -6.86 11.47 -19.61
CA GLY A 152 -6.37 10.10 -19.74
C GLY A 152 -5.33 9.73 -18.68
N LEU A 153 -4.36 10.62 -18.45
CA LEU A 153 -3.37 10.46 -17.37
C LEU A 153 -4.01 10.47 -15.99
N SER A 154 -4.98 11.38 -15.75
CA SER A 154 -5.70 11.44 -14.48
C SER A 154 -6.50 10.16 -14.22
N LEU A 155 -7.24 9.67 -15.21
CA LEU A 155 -7.99 8.41 -15.11
C LEU A 155 -7.05 7.20 -14.93
N TRP A 156 -5.94 7.17 -15.67
CA TRP A 156 -4.93 6.13 -15.52
C TRP A 156 -4.29 6.17 -14.13
N TRP A 157 -3.98 7.37 -13.63
CA TRP A 157 -3.42 7.56 -12.28
C TRP A 157 -4.42 7.15 -11.20
N GLN A 158 -5.70 7.52 -11.34
CA GLN A 158 -6.77 7.07 -10.44
C GLN A 158 -6.91 5.55 -10.44
N GLN A 159 -6.87 4.90 -11.61
CA GLN A 159 -6.91 3.44 -11.71
C GLN A 159 -5.72 2.74 -11.04
N GLN A 160 -4.56 3.39 -10.98
CA GLN A 160 -3.37 2.82 -10.32
C GLN A 160 -3.42 2.95 -8.79
N HIS A 161 -4.19 3.89 -8.26
CA HIS A 161 -4.26 4.22 -6.84
C HIS A 161 -5.61 3.87 -6.21
N THR A 162 -6.31 2.88 -6.76
CA THR A 162 -7.53 2.39 -6.10
C THR A 162 -7.18 1.68 -4.79
N PRO A 163 -8.01 1.80 -3.75
CA PRO A 163 -7.77 1.16 -2.45
C PRO A 163 -7.55 -0.35 -2.56
N GLU A 164 -8.25 -1.04 -3.45
CA GLU A 164 -8.05 -2.47 -3.71
C GLU A 164 -6.63 -2.79 -4.17
N ARG A 165 -6.08 -1.98 -5.09
CA ARG A 165 -4.71 -2.15 -5.57
C ARG A 165 -3.69 -1.82 -4.50
N LEU A 166 -3.93 -0.79 -3.71
CA LEU A 166 -3.05 -0.41 -2.59
C LEU A 166 -3.02 -1.51 -1.52
N LEU A 167 -4.18 -2.12 -1.20
CA LEU A 167 -4.26 -3.27 -0.31
C LEU A 167 -3.55 -4.50 -0.90
N ALA A 168 -3.77 -4.79 -2.18
CA ALA A 168 -3.11 -5.88 -2.88
C ALA A 168 -1.59 -5.68 -2.96
N GLU A 169 -1.11 -4.45 -3.16
CA GLU A 169 0.30 -4.09 -3.12
C GLU A 169 0.89 -4.24 -1.72
N ALA A 170 0.17 -3.78 -0.69
CA ALA A 170 0.58 -3.92 0.70
C ALA A 170 0.75 -5.40 1.08
N TYR A 171 -0.20 -6.25 0.69
CA TYR A 171 -0.11 -7.70 0.86
C TYR A 171 1.08 -8.29 0.10
N THR A 172 1.28 -7.89 -1.16
CA THR A 172 2.37 -8.42 -2.00
C THR A 172 3.76 -8.05 -1.45
N ARG A 173 3.89 -6.88 -0.83
CA ARG A 173 5.14 -6.43 -0.20
C ARG A 173 5.44 -7.11 1.13
N SER A 174 4.40 -7.39 1.88
CA SER A 174 4.53 -7.97 3.23
C SER A 174 3.39 -8.95 3.49
N ARG A 175 3.44 -10.12 2.80
CA ARG A 175 2.46 -11.20 3.07
C ARG A 175 2.54 -11.57 4.55
N SER A 176 1.63 -10.99 5.33
CA SER A 176 1.61 -11.12 6.78
C SER A 176 0.90 -12.39 7.26
N PHE A 177 0.20 -13.09 6.36
CA PHE A 177 -0.57 -14.28 6.67
C PHE A 177 -0.59 -15.30 5.52
N ASP A 178 -0.93 -16.55 5.84
CA ASP A 178 -0.84 -17.68 4.91
C ASP A 178 -1.89 -17.62 3.79
N LEU A 179 -3.11 -17.14 4.10
CA LEU A 179 -4.19 -17.09 3.13
C LEU A 179 -3.90 -16.09 2.01
N ARG A 180 -4.35 -16.42 0.81
CA ARG A 180 -4.22 -15.55 -0.37
C ARG A 180 -5.31 -14.49 -0.38
N MET A 181 -4.91 -13.24 -0.55
CA MET A 181 -5.86 -12.12 -0.68
C MET A 181 -6.39 -12.02 -2.12
N PRO A 182 -7.70 -11.80 -2.33
CA PRO A 182 -8.27 -11.55 -3.64
C PRO A 182 -7.60 -10.36 -4.33
N GLY A 183 -7.22 -10.53 -5.60
CA GLY A 183 -6.57 -9.48 -6.41
C GLY A 183 -5.10 -9.23 -6.11
N ALA A 184 -4.51 -9.84 -5.08
CA ALA A 184 -3.10 -9.65 -4.75
C ALA A 184 -2.17 -10.52 -5.62
N GLY A 185 -0.98 -9.97 -5.91
CA GLY A 185 0.11 -10.71 -6.55
C GLY A 185 0.74 -11.75 -5.63
N PHE A 186 1.66 -12.52 -6.21
CA PHE A 186 2.42 -13.49 -5.42
C PHE A 186 3.39 -12.80 -4.46
N ALA A 187 3.35 -13.22 -3.21
CA ALA A 187 4.35 -12.91 -2.20
C ALA A 187 4.77 -14.20 -1.50
N ALA A 188 6.08 -14.45 -1.40
CA ALA A 188 6.59 -15.60 -0.69
C ALA A 188 6.37 -15.44 0.82
N VAL A 189 5.95 -16.52 1.49
CA VAL A 189 5.94 -16.55 2.95
C VAL A 189 7.38 -16.63 3.43
N THR A 190 7.80 -15.67 4.24
CA THR A 190 9.12 -15.70 4.86
C THR A 190 9.01 -16.23 6.28
N PRO A 191 9.92 -17.15 6.71
CA PRO A 191 9.87 -17.70 8.07
C PRO A 191 9.95 -16.66 9.18
N GLU A 192 10.57 -15.52 8.88
CA GLU A 192 10.70 -14.40 9.81
C GLU A 192 9.36 -13.68 10.10
N MET A 193 8.38 -13.81 9.21
CA MET A 193 7.05 -13.20 9.38
C MET A 193 6.25 -13.88 10.49
N HIS A 194 6.33 -15.20 10.61
CA HIS A 194 5.65 -15.93 11.69
C HIS A 194 6.26 -15.66 13.07
N LEU A 195 7.53 -15.25 13.14
CA LEU A 195 8.22 -14.88 14.39
C LEU A 195 8.04 -13.42 14.77
N ARG A 196 7.71 -12.54 13.82
CA ARG A 196 7.55 -11.09 14.02
C ARG A 196 6.11 -10.67 14.36
N GLY A 197 5.17 -11.58 14.41
CA GLY A 197 3.74 -11.33 14.62
C GLY A 197 3.34 -10.66 15.93
N ARG A 198 4.21 -9.93 16.62
CA ARG A 198 3.88 -9.15 17.82
C ARG A 198 4.74 -7.92 18.09
N GLY A 199 5.44 -7.37 17.13
CA GLY A 199 6.30 -6.23 17.45
C GLY A 199 6.74 -5.42 16.25
N GLY A 200 6.03 -4.35 15.89
CA GLY A 200 6.66 -3.18 15.32
C GLY A 200 7.14 -3.24 13.87
N SER A 201 6.60 -4.12 13.03
CA SER A 201 6.83 -4.00 11.60
C SER A 201 6.18 -2.71 11.10
N ARG A 202 6.97 -1.83 10.47
CA ARG A 202 6.48 -0.59 9.88
C ARG A 202 5.41 -0.94 8.84
N LYS A 203 4.17 -0.45 9.05
CA LYS A 203 3.07 -0.67 8.10
C LYS A 203 3.51 -0.21 6.71
N PRO A 204 3.24 -0.98 5.65
CA PRO A 204 3.51 -0.54 4.28
C PRO A 204 2.81 0.80 3.99
N ALA A 205 3.48 1.70 3.27
CA ALA A 205 2.89 2.99 2.91
C ALA A 205 1.58 2.80 2.14
N SER A 206 1.52 1.82 1.23
CA SER A 206 0.30 1.49 0.47
C SER A 206 -0.87 1.05 1.36
N LEU A 207 -0.63 0.43 2.53
CA LEU A 207 -1.72 0.13 3.49
C LEU A 207 -2.25 1.40 4.17
N ILE A 208 -1.34 2.33 4.51
CA ILE A 208 -1.71 3.62 5.11
C ILE A 208 -2.52 4.45 4.10
N ASP A 209 -2.06 4.51 2.85
CA ASP A 209 -2.74 5.25 1.78
C ASP A 209 -4.12 4.65 1.47
N ALA A 210 -4.23 3.30 1.43
CA ALA A 210 -5.51 2.62 1.28
C ALA A 210 -6.47 2.95 2.42
N ARG A 211 -5.99 2.89 3.67
CA ARG A 211 -6.81 3.21 4.85
C ARG A 211 -7.34 4.63 4.78
N THR A 212 -6.49 5.60 4.48
CA THR A 212 -6.89 7.01 4.36
C THR A 212 -7.96 7.21 3.28
N ALA A 213 -7.82 6.54 2.13
CA ALA A 213 -8.81 6.62 1.06
C ALA A 213 -10.16 5.98 1.45
N ILE A 214 -10.12 4.85 2.16
CA ILE A 214 -11.31 4.14 2.66
C ILE A 214 -12.04 5.01 3.68
N GLU A 215 -11.34 5.51 4.69
CA GLU A 215 -11.91 6.37 5.73
C GLU A 215 -12.56 7.62 5.15
N HIS A 216 -11.88 8.30 4.22
CA HIS A 216 -12.41 9.48 3.56
C HIS A 216 -13.70 9.19 2.76
N HIS A 217 -13.81 8.03 2.11
CA HIS A 217 -15.04 7.64 1.41
C HIS A 217 -16.17 7.36 2.40
N LEU A 218 -15.88 6.60 3.46
CA LEU A 218 -16.86 6.21 4.47
C LEU A 218 -17.38 7.42 5.30
N GLU A 219 -16.64 8.53 5.39
CA GLU A 219 -17.15 9.79 5.95
C GLU A 219 -18.39 10.28 5.21
N SER A 220 -18.45 10.10 3.89
CA SER A 220 -19.56 10.55 3.04
C SER A 220 -20.61 9.48 2.78
N ALA A 221 -20.21 8.20 2.81
CA ALA A 221 -21.05 7.03 2.54
C ALA A 221 -20.75 5.89 3.54
N PRO A 222 -21.15 6.03 4.83
CA PRO A 222 -20.73 5.13 5.90
C PRO A 222 -21.27 3.70 5.79
N GLU A 223 -22.29 3.48 4.98
CA GLU A 223 -22.93 2.17 4.78
C GLU A 223 -22.65 1.58 3.38
N ASP A 224 -21.68 2.12 2.63
CA ASP A 224 -21.31 1.57 1.33
C ASP A 224 -20.69 0.18 1.49
N PRO A 225 -21.34 -0.91 1.01
CA PRO A 225 -20.90 -2.28 1.28
C PRO A 225 -19.52 -2.60 0.69
N HIS A 226 -19.19 -2.01 -0.45
CA HIS A 226 -17.91 -2.20 -1.10
C HIS A 226 -16.76 -1.63 -0.25
N TRP A 227 -16.92 -0.41 0.25
CA TRP A 227 -15.92 0.27 1.05
C TRP A 227 -15.80 -0.31 2.46
N LEU A 228 -16.91 -0.76 3.05
CA LEU A 228 -16.89 -1.51 4.30
C LEU A 228 -16.16 -2.84 4.16
N GLN A 229 -16.29 -3.54 3.02
CA GLN A 229 -15.51 -4.75 2.75
C GLN A 229 -14.01 -4.44 2.65
N LEU A 230 -13.62 -3.34 2.00
CA LEU A 230 -12.22 -2.91 1.93
C LEU A 230 -11.67 -2.50 3.30
N GLU A 231 -12.49 -1.83 4.13
CA GLU A 231 -12.14 -1.52 5.51
C GLU A 231 -11.83 -2.78 6.31
N ALA A 232 -12.74 -3.76 6.26
CA ALA A 232 -12.54 -5.04 6.94
C ALA A 232 -11.27 -5.78 6.46
N ARG A 233 -10.97 -5.72 5.15
CA ARG A 233 -9.74 -6.28 4.59
C ARG A 233 -8.49 -5.57 5.11
N ALA A 234 -8.53 -4.23 5.21
CA ALA A 234 -7.44 -3.45 5.82
C ALA A 234 -7.29 -3.80 7.31
N ASP A 235 -8.40 -4.01 8.02
CA ASP A 235 -8.40 -4.41 9.43
C ASP A 235 -7.73 -5.78 9.65
N VAL A 236 -8.00 -6.78 8.79
CA VAL A 236 -7.31 -8.07 8.82
C VAL A 236 -5.80 -7.88 8.65
N MET A 237 -5.37 -7.04 7.71
CA MET A 237 -3.94 -6.75 7.50
C MET A 237 -3.28 -6.01 8.67
N GLU A 238 -4.07 -5.32 9.48
CA GLU A 238 -3.65 -4.62 10.69
C GLU A 238 -3.84 -5.44 11.98
N GLU A 239 -4.18 -6.72 11.86
CA GLU A 239 -4.45 -7.65 12.98
C GLU A 239 -5.65 -7.22 13.84
N ARG A 240 -6.55 -6.42 13.28
CA ARG A 240 -7.80 -5.97 13.93
C ARG A 240 -8.95 -6.90 13.54
N PHE A 241 -8.89 -8.14 13.99
CA PHE A 241 -9.79 -9.20 13.52
C PHE A 241 -11.25 -9.03 13.99
N ASP A 242 -11.47 -8.57 15.22
CA ASP A 242 -12.83 -8.44 15.75
C ASP A 242 -13.65 -7.39 14.99
N PRO A 243 -13.17 -6.15 14.74
CA PRO A 243 -13.86 -5.20 13.87
C PRO A 243 -14.11 -5.74 12.47
N ALA A 244 -13.12 -6.41 11.86
CA ALA A 244 -13.28 -7.01 10.55
C ALA A 244 -14.41 -8.03 10.50
N ILE A 245 -14.47 -8.95 11.47
CA ILE A 245 -15.51 -9.99 11.58
C ILE A 245 -16.89 -9.36 11.78
N GLU A 246 -16.99 -8.32 12.60
CA GLU A 246 -18.26 -7.63 12.83
C GLU A 246 -18.80 -6.99 11.54
N VAL A 247 -17.95 -6.26 10.82
CA VAL A 247 -18.32 -5.60 9.56
C VAL A 247 -18.69 -6.65 8.51
N LEU A 248 -17.86 -7.68 8.31
CA LEU A 248 -18.12 -8.74 7.33
C LEU A 248 -19.38 -9.53 7.66
N GLY A 249 -19.63 -9.78 8.95
CA GLY A 249 -20.86 -10.44 9.41
C GLY A 249 -22.12 -9.63 9.08
N ARG A 250 -22.08 -8.30 9.27
CA ARG A 250 -23.19 -7.40 8.86
C ARG A 250 -23.40 -7.42 7.35
N LEU A 251 -22.32 -7.38 6.56
CA LEU A 251 -22.40 -7.43 5.10
C LEU A 251 -22.99 -8.76 4.61
N LEU A 252 -22.58 -9.88 5.19
CA LEU A 252 -23.10 -11.22 4.86
C LEU A 252 -24.60 -11.38 5.22
N ALA A 253 -25.09 -10.65 6.23
CA ALA A 253 -26.48 -10.67 6.65
C ALA A 253 -27.38 -9.73 5.83
N ALA A 254 -26.84 -8.61 5.34
CA ALA A 254 -27.64 -7.52 4.75
C ALA A 254 -27.67 -7.53 3.22
N GLY A 255 -26.68 -8.14 2.55
CA GLY A 255 -26.50 -7.99 1.10
C GLY A 255 -26.32 -9.28 0.33
N PRO A 256 -26.06 -9.17 -0.98
CA PRO A 256 -25.73 -10.33 -1.79
C PRO A 256 -24.39 -10.93 -1.33
N VAL A 257 -24.42 -12.22 -1.02
CA VAL A 257 -23.22 -12.97 -0.64
C VAL A 257 -22.36 -13.23 -1.88
N THR A 258 -21.12 -12.74 -1.87
CA THR A 258 -20.15 -12.98 -2.93
C THR A 258 -19.03 -13.89 -2.46
N SER A 259 -18.38 -14.60 -3.38
CA SER A 259 -17.20 -15.42 -3.08
C SER A 259 -16.08 -14.57 -2.45
N SER A 260 -15.84 -13.36 -2.95
CA SER A 260 -14.83 -12.42 -2.38
C SER A 260 -15.14 -12.05 -0.93
N LEU A 261 -16.41 -11.75 -0.61
CA LEU A 261 -16.83 -11.42 0.75
C LEU A 261 -16.62 -12.61 1.72
N LEU A 262 -16.92 -13.81 1.26
CA LEU A 262 -16.70 -15.03 2.05
C LEU A 262 -15.20 -15.33 2.25
N VAL A 263 -14.36 -15.05 1.25
CA VAL A 263 -12.90 -15.17 1.37
C VAL A 263 -12.35 -14.18 2.41
N ASP A 264 -12.81 -12.92 2.39
CA ASP A 264 -12.38 -11.93 3.38
C ASP A 264 -12.84 -12.31 4.79
N ASN A 265 -14.09 -12.81 4.92
CA ASN A 265 -14.61 -13.32 6.20
C ASN A 265 -13.80 -14.54 6.71
N ALA A 266 -13.45 -15.43 5.81
CA ALA A 266 -12.60 -16.57 6.15
C ALA A 266 -11.20 -16.13 6.60
N ALA A 267 -10.61 -15.13 5.94
CA ALA A 267 -9.30 -14.59 6.35
C ALA A 267 -9.35 -14.01 7.75
N ALA A 268 -10.37 -13.22 8.08
CA ALA A 268 -10.54 -12.63 9.41
C ALA A 268 -10.66 -13.70 10.51
N TYR A 269 -11.49 -14.72 10.29
CA TYR A 269 -11.63 -15.83 11.23
C TYR A 269 -10.36 -16.69 11.33
N PHE A 270 -9.73 -17.01 10.19
CA PHE A 270 -8.52 -17.82 10.15
C PHE A 270 -7.37 -17.18 10.95
N GLU A 271 -7.14 -15.89 10.69
CA GLU A 271 -6.07 -15.16 11.36
C GLU A 271 -6.36 -14.98 12.86
N ARG A 272 -7.60 -14.68 13.25
CA ARG A 272 -7.97 -14.65 14.67
C ARG A 272 -7.82 -16.03 15.31
N GLY A 273 -8.24 -17.09 14.65
CA GLY A 273 -8.07 -18.47 15.10
C GLY A 273 -6.62 -18.86 15.28
N THR A 274 -5.74 -18.40 14.38
CA THR A 274 -4.29 -18.60 14.49
C THR A 274 -3.69 -17.83 15.66
N ALA A 275 -4.11 -16.57 15.85
CA ALA A 275 -3.61 -15.71 16.92
C ALA A 275 -4.07 -16.17 18.32
N THR A 276 -5.28 -16.69 18.43
CA THR A 276 -5.92 -17.05 19.73
C THR A 276 -5.91 -18.54 20.04
N GLY A 277 -5.63 -19.40 19.05
CA GLY A 277 -5.79 -20.85 19.16
C GLY A 277 -7.25 -21.32 19.08
N SER A 278 -8.19 -20.47 18.63
CA SER A 278 -9.62 -20.77 18.58
C SER A 278 -9.97 -21.76 17.46
N GLU A 279 -10.31 -23.00 17.82
CA GLU A 279 -10.79 -24.01 16.87
C GLU A 279 -12.14 -23.64 16.25
N ASN A 280 -12.99 -22.90 16.98
CA ASN A 280 -14.24 -22.41 16.45
C ASN A 280 -14.01 -21.43 15.29
N ASP A 281 -13.07 -20.51 15.43
CA ASP A 281 -12.74 -19.54 14.37
C ASP A 281 -12.16 -20.25 13.13
N ARG A 282 -11.29 -21.25 13.32
CA ARG A 282 -10.79 -22.09 12.23
C ARG A 282 -11.91 -22.85 11.52
N ALA A 283 -12.93 -23.32 12.28
CA ALA A 283 -14.09 -23.94 11.69
C ALA A 283 -14.93 -22.96 10.88
N MET A 284 -15.17 -21.73 11.40
CA MET A 284 -15.90 -20.68 10.69
C MET A 284 -15.18 -20.23 9.42
N ALA A 285 -13.85 -20.18 9.45
CA ALA A 285 -13.03 -19.88 8.27
C ALA A 285 -13.24 -20.93 7.17
N LEU A 286 -13.14 -22.22 7.52
CA LEU A 286 -13.33 -23.31 6.56
C LEU A 286 -14.77 -23.37 6.01
N ASP A 287 -15.79 -23.10 6.84
CA ASP A 287 -17.18 -23.03 6.39
C ASP A 287 -17.38 -21.90 5.36
N SER A 288 -16.83 -20.72 5.63
CA SER A 288 -16.88 -19.59 4.70
C SER A 288 -16.19 -19.91 3.37
N LEU A 289 -15.06 -20.63 3.38
CA LEU A 289 -14.34 -21.02 2.16
C LEU A 289 -15.11 -22.07 1.34
N ARG A 290 -15.76 -23.03 2.00
CA ARG A 290 -16.62 -23.99 1.31
C ARG A 290 -17.78 -23.31 0.61
N ARG A 291 -18.44 -22.39 1.28
CA ARG A 291 -19.50 -21.58 0.67
C ARG A 291 -18.98 -20.71 -0.47
N ALA A 292 -17.74 -20.23 -0.36
CA ALA A 292 -17.09 -19.48 -1.45
C ALA A 292 -16.80 -20.37 -2.67
N ASP A 293 -16.38 -21.64 -2.46
CA ASP A 293 -16.19 -22.63 -3.54
C ASP A 293 -17.51 -23.00 -4.22
N GLU A 294 -18.60 -23.07 -3.47
CA GLU A 294 -19.95 -23.28 -4.05
C GLU A 294 -20.37 -22.13 -4.97
N LEU A 295 -20.03 -20.87 -4.62
CA LEU A 295 -20.36 -19.69 -5.42
C LEU A 295 -19.42 -19.48 -6.61
N ALA A 296 -18.17 -19.88 -6.49
CA ALA A 296 -17.13 -19.71 -7.51
C ALA A 296 -16.29 -20.99 -7.67
N PRO A 297 -16.87 -22.08 -8.19
CA PRO A 297 -16.16 -23.35 -8.33
C PRO A 297 -14.91 -23.19 -9.20
N GLY A 298 -13.76 -23.58 -8.66
CA GLY A 298 -12.50 -23.52 -9.39
C GLY A 298 -11.78 -22.16 -9.32
N ASP A 299 -12.24 -21.21 -8.51
CA ASP A 299 -11.48 -19.98 -8.24
C ASP A 299 -10.18 -20.35 -7.50
N PRO A 300 -9.01 -20.02 -8.08
CA PRO A 300 -7.73 -20.38 -7.48
C PRO A 300 -7.50 -19.76 -6.09
N VAL A 301 -8.05 -18.58 -5.81
CA VAL A 301 -7.92 -17.93 -4.49
C VAL A 301 -8.69 -18.72 -3.43
N VAL A 302 -9.92 -19.11 -3.77
CA VAL A 302 -10.77 -19.90 -2.88
C VAL A 302 -10.15 -21.26 -2.59
N LEU A 303 -9.77 -22.00 -3.65
CA LEU A 303 -9.18 -23.34 -3.51
C LEU A 303 -7.86 -23.32 -2.74
N PHE A 304 -7.00 -22.32 -2.97
CA PHE A 304 -5.77 -22.14 -2.21
C PHE A 304 -6.05 -21.96 -0.72
N ASN A 305 -6.97 -21.06 -0.39
CA ASN A 305 -7.32 -20.76 1.00
C ASN A 305 -8.03 -21.92 1.69
N GLU A 306 -8.92 -22.61 0.99
CA GLU A 306 -9.60 -23.79 1.49
C GLU A 306 -8.61 -24.91 1.82
N ALA A 307 -7.65 -25.17 0.93
CA ALA A 307 -6.60 -26.15 1.18
C ALA A 307 -5.76 -25.81 2.41
N ILE A 308 -5.37 -24.55 2.58
CA ILE A 308 -4.65 -24.07 3.78
C ILE A 308 -5.48 -24.28 5.05
N ALA A 309 -6.76 -23.90 5.03
CA ALA A 309 -7.63 -24.08 6.19
C ALA A 309 -7.85 -25.57 6.54
N MET A 310 -7.88 -26.45 5.55
CA MET A 310 -7.92 -27.90 5.76
C MET A 310 -6.60 -28.43 6.32
N GLU A 311 -5.45 -27.94 5.85
CA GLU A 311 -4.12 -28.28 6.40
C GLU A 311 -4.02 -27.94 7.89
N ASP A 312 -4.41 -26.72 8.24
CA ASP A 312 -4.37 -26.22 9.61
C ASP A 312 -5.25 -27.06 10.56
N ARG A 313 -6.38 -27.55 10.09
CA ARG A 313 -7.28 -28.44 10.82
C ARG A 313 -6.88 -29.92 10.76
N GLY A 314 -5.75 -30.27 10.16
CA GLY A 314 -5.29 -31.64 10.03
C GLY A 314 -6.12 -32.53 9.10
N GLN A 315 -6.98 -31.97 8.24
CA GLN A 315 -7.79 -32.69 7.26
C GLN A 315 -6.96 -33.05 6.02
N VAL A 316 -5.89 -33.85 6.22
CA VAL A 316 -4.84 -34.11 5.23
C VAL A 316 -5.39 -34.65 3.91
N ILE A 317 -6.37 -35.59 3.95
CA ILE A 317 -6.96 -36.19 2.74
C ILE A 317 -7.68 -35.12 1.92
N ASN A 318 -8.56 -34.35 2.56
CA ASN A 318 -9.33 -33.31 1.90
C ASN A 318 -8.43 -32.19 1.36
N ALA A 319 -7.37 -31.81 2.12
CA ALA A 319 -6.38 -30.83 1.67
C ALA A 319 -5.64 -31.31 0.40
N VAL A 320 -5.24 -32.59 0.32
CA VAL A 320 -4.62 -33.17 -0.88
C VAL A 320 -5.55 -33.08 -2.08
N GLU A 321 -6.83 -33.41 -1.92
CA GLU A 321 -7.83 -33.30 -2.99
C GLU A 321 -8.01 -31.86 -3.45
N THR A 322 -8.13 -30.92 -2.51
CA THR A 322 -8.30 -29.49 -2.82
C THR A 322 -7.06 -28.91 -3.48
N TRP A 323 -5.85 -29.27 -3.06
CA TRP A 323 -4.61 -28.88 -3.77
C TRP A 323 -4.55 -29.43 -5.19
N ASN A 324 -4.98 -30.67 -5.42
CA ASN A 324 -5.06 -31.22 -6.77
C ASN A 324 -6.08 -30.50 -7.66
N ARG A 325 -7.22 -30.05 -7.09
CA ARG A 325 -8.17 -29.18 -7.79
C ARG A 325 -7.53 -27.83 -8.09
N TYR A 326 -6.91 -27.17 -7.12
CA TYR A 326 -6.22 -25.90 -7.25
C TYR A 326 -5.21 -25.89 -8.40
N LEU A 327 -4.35 -26.90 -8.50
CA LEU A 327 -3.30 -26.98 -9.53
C LEU A 327 -3.85 -27.07 -10.97
N ARG A 328 -5.14 -27.39 -11.16
CA ARG A 328 -5.80 -27.41 -12.49
C ARG A 328 -6.21 -26.01 -12.93
N PHE A 329 -6.52 -25.11 -12.00
CA PHE A 329 -7.10 -23.80 -12.28
C PHE A 329 -6.08 -22.66 -12.18
N GLU A 330 -5.07 -22.76 -11.31
CA GLU A 330 -4.04 -21.74 -11.17
C GLU A 330 -3.21 -21.58 -12.45
N ARG A 331 -2.81 -20.34 -12.78
CA ARG A 331 -2.01 -20.01 -13.96
C ARG A 331 -0.70 -19.29 -13.62
N ASP A 332 -0.60 -18.60 -12.48
CA ASP A 332 0.66 -17.96 -12.06
C ASP A 332 1.68 -19.03 -11.65
N PRO A 333 2.85 -19.09 -12.32
CA PRO A 333 3.85 -20.14 -12.05
C PRO A 333 4.40 -20.10 -10.63
N ARG A 334 4.40 -18.94 -9.97
CA ARG A 334 4.89 -18.79 -8.60
C ARG A 334 3.90 -19.38 -7.60
N TRP A 335 2.61 -19.11 -7.78
CA TRP A 335 1.53 -19.71 -6.98
C TRP A 335 1.43 -21.21 -7.23
N LEU A 336 1.60 -21.67 -8.48
CA LEU A 336 1.67 -23.10 -8.81
C LEU A 336 2.84 -23.79 -8.08
N ALA A 337 4.02 -23.15 -8.02
CA ALA A 337 5.16 -23.71 -7.33
C ALA A 337 4.94 -23.84 -5.82
N GLU A 338 4.25 -22.87 -5.19
CA GLU A 338 3.88 -22.95 -3.78
C GLU A 338 2.89 -24.08 -3.53
N GLY A 339 1.81 -24.17 -4.33
CA GLY A 339 0.82 -25.23 -4.19
C GLY A 339 1.40 -26.63 -4.37
N ARG A 340 2.31 -26.82 -5.33
CA ARG A 340 3.01 -28.09 -5.52
C ARG A 340 3.85 -28.50 -4.31
N ARG A 341 4.61 -27.58 -3.74
CA ARG A 341 5.41 -27.85 -2.53
C ARG A 341 4.55 -28.25 -1.34
N ARG A 342 3.40 -27.58 -1.15
CA ARG A 342 2.46 -27.91 -0.07
C ARG A 342 1.85 -29.29 -0.29
N LEU A 343 1.38 -29.58 -1.50
CA LEU A 343 0.85 -30.89 -1.87
C LEU A 343 1.88 -32.00 -1.61
N GLU A 344 3.11 -31.85 -2.08
CA GLU A 344 4.19 -32.83 -1.86
C GLU A 344 4.42 -33.11 -0.37
N THR A 345 4.46 -32.06 0.44
CA THR A 345 4.60 -32.18 1.91
C THR A 345 3.45 -32.98 2.53
N LEU A 346 2.20 -32.72 2.09
CA LEU A 346 1.03 -33.42 2.58
C LEU A 346 0.99 -34.89 2.13
N GLU A 347 1.38 -35.19 0.90
CA GLU A 347 1.47 -36.55 0.39
C GLU A 347 2.52 -37.36 1.16
N GLN A 348 3.67 -36.76 1.48
CA GLN A 348 4.68 -37.38 2.34
C GLN A 348 4.10 -37.68 3.75
N LYS A 349 3.39 -36.70 4.34
CA LYS A 349 2.72 -36.90 5.63
C LYS A 349 1.67 -38.01 5.58
N LEU A 350 0.85 -38.05 4.53
CA LEU A 350 -0.16 -39.07 4.33
C LEU A 350 0.46 -40.48 4.19
N ASN A 351 1.57 -40.60 3.44
CA ASN A 351 2.29 -41.85 3.30
C ASN A 351 2.91 -42.31 4.62
N GLN A 352 3.44 -41.39 5.43
CA GLN A 352 3.92 -41.73 6.77
C GLN A 352 2.80 -42.24 7.67
N MET A 353 1.63 -41.59 7.65
CA MET A 353 0.45 -42.01 8.43
C MET A 353 0.01 -43.44 8.03
N LYS A 354 -0.09 -43.73 6.72
CA LYS A 354 -0.41 -45.07 6.21
C LYS A 354 0.58 -46.12 6.66
N THR A 355 1.88 -45.80 6.61
CA THR A 355 2.96 -46.70 7.04
C THR A 355 2.89 -46.98 8.54
N HIS A 356 2.59 -45.97 9.35
CA HIS A 356 2.40 -46.14 10.80
C HIS A 356 1.17 -47.00 11.12
N GLN A 357 0.06 -46.75 10.45
CA GLN A 357 -1.15 -47.52 10.63
C GLN A 357 -0.96 -48.99 10.28
N GLY A 358 -0.34 -49.29 9.12
CA GLY A 358 -0.02 -50.67 8.74
C GLY A 358 0.93 -51.38 9.71
N ARG A 359 1.84 -50.61 10.36
CA ARG A 359 2.71 -51.17 11.41
C ARG A 359 1.94 -51.51 12.69
N ILE A 360 0.98 -50.65 13.07
CA ILE A 360 0.13 -50.87 14.24
C ILE A 360 -0.75 -52.12 14.04
N GLU A 361 -1.32 -52.30 12.85
CA GLU A 361 -2.14 -53.49 12.48
C GLU A 361 -1.34 -54.82 12.48
N GLN A 362 -0.01 -54.72 12.30
CA GLN A 362 0.89 -55.89 12.34
C GLN A 362 1.40 -56.21 13.75
N LEU A 363 1.10 -55.38 14.75
CA LEU A 363 1.47 -55.68 16.12
C LEU A 363 0.69 -56.93 16.61
N PRO A 364 1.37 -57.90 17.26
CA PRO A 364 0.70 -59.05 17.85
C PRO A 364 -0.34 -58.56 18.88
N ALA A 365 -1.46 -59.24 18.94
CA ALA A 365 -2.47 -58.93 19.95
C ALA A 365 -1.85 -58.94 21.36
N PRO A 366 -2.17 -57.97 22.23
CA PRO A 366 -1.64 -57.92 23.58
C PRO A 366 -1.93 -59.24 24.27
N PRO A 367 -0.98 -59.84 25.03
CA PRO A 367 -1.15 -61.09 25.72
C PRO A 367 -2.41 -61.01 26.64
N GLU A 368 -3.21 -62.06 26.68
CA GLU A 368 -4.48 -62.12 27.47
C GLU A 368 -4.31 -61.72 28.95
N THR A 369 -3.10 -61.76 29.46
CA THR A 369 -2.79 -61.37 30.83
C THR A 369 -2.95 -59.87 31.12
N MET A 370 -3.07 -59.02 30.08
CA MET A 370 -3.36 -57.59 30.22
C MET A 370 -4.85 -57.20 30.09
N ARG A 371 -5.74 -58.17 29.87
CA ARG A 371 -7.18 -57.91 30.02
C ARG A 371 -7.49 -57.72 31.50
N ALA A 372 -7.93 -56.54 31.87
CA ALA A 372 -8.41 -56.26 33.22
C ALA A 372 -9.40 -57.38 33.67
N PRO A 373 -9.19 -57.95 34.85
CA PRO A 373 -10.10 -58.96 35.34
C PRO A 373 -11.45 -58.35 35.64
N GLY A 374 -12.47 -58.78 34.90
CA GLY A 374 -13.83 -58.88 35.38
C GLY A 374 -14.68 -57.59 35.41
N ALA A 375 -15.45 -57.41 34.33
CA ALA A 375 -16.86 -57.08 34.55
C ALA A 375 -17.61 -58.43 34.46
N GLY A 376 -17.78 -59.05 35.61
CA GLY A 376 -18.67 -60.22 35.72
C GLY A 376 -20.10 -59.80 35.37
N PRO A 377 -20.96 -60.77 34.89
CA PRO A 377 -22.35 -60.48 34.56
C PRO A 377 -23.09 -60.04 35.81
N ALA A 378 -23.70 -58.85 35.78
CA ALA A 378 -24.65 -58.38 36.78
C ALA A 378 -25.84 -59.34 36.72
N HIS A 379 -25.95 -60.23 37.72
CA HIS A 379 -27.16 -60.95 38.03
C HIS A 379 -28.09 -60.01 38.81
N GLY A 380 -29.32 -59.87 38.34
CA GLY A 380 -30.42 -59.27 39.06
C GLY A 380 -31.43 -58.68 38.11
#